data_5048cda32d6e93c7edbc0fcde9ca658d
#
_entry.id   5048cda32d6e93c7edbc0fcde9ca658d
#
_cell.length_a   1.000
_cell.length_b   1.000
_cell.length_c   1.000
_cell.angle_alpha   90.00
_cell.angle_beta   90.00
_cell.angle_gamma   90.00
#
_symmetry.space_group_name_H-M   'P 1'
#
loop_
_entity.id
_entity.type
_entity.pdbx_description
1 polymer ?
#
loop_
_entity_poly.entity_id
_entity_poly.type
_entity_poly.pdbx_seq_one_letter_code
_entity_poly.pdbx_strand_id
1 'polypeptide(L)'
;GMENFASAAPAFGMTTALSQMINLELFSGFEHAAIKRSFLDKLPDDLREAVMESAFHTQQWVQRTHDRALTETVGLMDPPPEGTIFHEDEVRVNILTDAEKQEWVDRCSPETHPAAYEEQRERIASIADGVDVYREIYDLAREIPKDLAAIDVVPQRWWK
;
A
#
# COMPACT_ATOMS: atom_id res chain seq x y z
N GLY A 1 -13.86 2.18 16.44
CA GLY A 1 -12.59 2.14 15.70
C GLY A 1 -12.84 1.95 14.22
N MET A 2 -11.85 2.26 13.43
CA MET A 2 -11.87 2.05 11.99
C MET A 2 -10.49 1.58 11.53
N GLU A 3 -10.46 0.84 10.46
CA GLU A 3 -9.24 0.50 9.73
C GLU A 3 -9.10 1.47 8.55
N ASN A 4 -7.88 1.99 8.34
CA ASN A 4 -7.58 2.87 7.22
C ASN A 4 -6.07 2.98 7.02
N PHE A 5 -5.65 3.50 5.85
CA PHE A 5 -4.26 3.84 5.61
C PHE A 5 -3.85 5.05 6.46
N ALA A 6 -2.63 5.05 6.98
CA ALA A 6 -2.10 6.13 7.79
C ALA A 6 -2.15 7.49 7.07
N SER A 7 -1.91 7.50 5.76
CA SER A 7 -2.00 8.69 4.91
C SER A 7 -3.44 9.17 4.67
N ALA A 8 -4.44 8.30 4.77
CA ALA A 8 -5.82 8.64 4.50
C ALA A 8 -6.45 9.43 5.67
N ALA A 9 -6.07 9.15 6.91
CA ALA A 9 -6.60 9.86 8.07
C ALA A 9 -6.42 11.38 7.96
N PRO A 10 -5.21 11.91 7.71
CA PRO A 10 -5.05 13.35 7.49
C PRO A 10 -5.68 13.85 6.18
N ALA A 11 -5.59 13.07 5.10
CA ALA A 11 -6.14 13.46 3.81
C ALA A 11 -7.67 13.70 3.84
N PHE A 12 -8.37 12.98 4.71
CA PHE A 12 -9.81 13.11 4.90
C PHE A 12 -10.19 13.93 6.16
N GLY A 13 -9.23 14.58 6.81
CA GLY A 13 -9.47 15.39 8.00
C GLY A 13 -9.96 14.60 9.22
N MET A 14 -9.62 13.30 9.29
CA MET A 14 -10.08 12.41 10.36
C MET A 14 -9.22 12.51 11.63
N THR A 15 -8.03 13.07 11.54
CA THR A 15 -7.05 13.11 12.62
C THR A 15 -7.56 13.85 13.84
N THR A 16 -8.34 14.91 13.64
CA THR A 16 -8.96 15.69 14.74
C THR A 16 -9.98 14.89 15.56
N ALA A 17 -10.46 13.76 15.06
CA ALA A 17 -11.39 12.85 15.76
C ALA A 17 -10.70 11.59 16.30
N LEU A 18 -9.39 11.42 16.03
CA LEU A 18 -8.61 10.28 16.49
C LEU A 18 -7.83 10.65 17.75
N SER A 19 -7.91 9.81 18.77
CA SER A 19 -7.05 9.91 19.96
C SER A 19 -5.81 9.01 19.85
N GLN A 20 -5.90 7.96 19.09
CA GLN A 20 -4.78 7.03 18.89
C GLN A 20 -4.90 6.23 17.58
N MET A 21 -3.76 5.80 17.08
CA MET A 21 -3.59 4.95 15.93
C MET A 21 -2.69 3.77 16.28
N ILE A 22 -2.99 2.59 15.74
CA ILE A 22 -2.13 1.42 15.83
C ILE A 22 -1.63 1.11 14.41
N ASN A 23 -0.32 1.09 14.20
CA ASN A 23 0.27 0.70 12.93
C ASN A 23 0.39 -0.83 12.85
N LEU A 24 -0.60 -1.47 12.26
CA LEU A 24 -0.69 -2.92 12.13
C LEU A 24 0.08 -3.47 10.91
N GLU A 25 0.25 -2.67 9.86
CA GLU A 25 0.86 -3.09 8.59
C GLU A 25 0.19 -4.35 7.99
N LEU A 26 -1.13 -4.49 8.19
CA LEU A 26 -1.88 -5.68 7.76
C LEU A 26 -2.11 -5.73 6.24
N PHE A 27 -2.14 -4.59 5.59
CA PHE A 27 -2.47 -4.49 4.18
C PHE A 27 -1.43 -3.67 3.43
N SER A 28 -1.01 -4.20 2.29
CA SER A 28 -0.30 -3.38 1.30
C SER A 28 -1.30 -2.47 0.61
N GLY A 29 -1.07 -1.16 0.65
CA GLY A 29 -1.84 -0.19 -0.11
C GLY A 29 -1.39 -0.15 -1.55
N PHE A 30 -2.33 -0.30 -2.49
CA PHE A 30 -2.09 -0.05 -3.89
C PHE A 30 -2.97 1.09 -4.34
N GLU A 31 -2.34 2.16 -4.79
CA GLU A 31 -3.05 3.22 -5.49
C GLU A 31 -2.91 3.02 -7.00
N HIS A 32 -4.04 3.05 -7.71
CA HIS A 32 -4.07 2.78 -9.13
C HIS A 32 -4.50 4.01 -9.89
N ALA A 33 -3.66 4.42 -10.85
CA ALA A 33 -4.10 5.28 -11.93
C ALA A 33 -4.40 4.40 -13.14
N ALA A 34 -5.62 4.47 -13.66
CA ALA A 34 -6.04 3.69 -14.81
C ALA A 34 -6.48 4.60 -15.97
N ILE A 35 -6.06 4.24 -17.18
CA ILE A 35 -6.46 4.90 -18.40
C ILE A 35 -7.04 3.88 -19.38
N LYS A 36 -8.16 4.23 -20.03
CA LYS A 36 -8.77 3.33 -20.98
C LYS A 36 -7.88 3.14 -22.20
N ARG A 37 -7.60 1.90 -22.58
CA ARG A 37 -6.76 1.53 -23.74
C ARG A 37 -7.21 2.26 -25.01
N SER A 38 -8.50 2.25 -25.29
CA SER A 38 -9.05 2.93 -26.47
C SER A 38 -8.92 4.46 -26.48
N PHE A 39 -8.60 5.08 -25.33
CA PHE A 39 -8.23 6.50 -25.26
C PHE A 39 -6.76 6.68 -25.62
N LEU A 40 -5.87 5.86 -25.04
CA LEU A 40 -4.43 5.88 -25.34
C LEU A 40 -4.16 5.65 -26.83
N ASP A 41 -4.90 4.71 -27.45
CA ASP A 41 -4.72 4.34 -28.85
C ASP A 41 -5.16 5.47 -29.83
N LYS A 42 -5.92 6.47 -29.36
CA LYS A 42 -6.32 7.66 -30.14
C LYS A 42 -5.31 8.80 -30.04
N LEU A 43 -4.41 8.74 -29.10
CA LEU A 43 -3.39 9.79 -28.97
C LEU A 43 -2.34 9.64 -30.08
N PRO A 44 -1.81 10.76 -30.62
CA PRO A 44 -0.57 10.76 -31.36
C PRO A 44 0.55 10.06 -30.59
N ASP A 45 1.50 9.47 -31.30
CA ASP A 45 2.55 8.65 -30.68
C ASP A 45 3.38 9.40 -29.63
N ASP A 46 3.70 10.66 -29.92
CA ASP A 46 4.44 11.55 -29.00
C ASP A 46 3.66 11.86 -27.71
N LEU A 47 2.36 12.08 -27.82
CA LEU A 47 1.49 12.31 -26.65
C LEU A 47 1.26 11.02 -25.86
N ARG A 48 1.13 9.88 -26.53
CA ARG A 48 1.02 8.59 -25.86
C ARG A 48 2.27 8.27 -25.07
N GLU A 49 3.46 8.47 -25.67
CA GLU A 49 4.74 8.30 -24.99
C GLU A 49 4.87 9.26 -23.81
N ALA A 50 4.51 10.53 -23.95
CA ALA A 50 4.55 11.52 -22.89
C ALA A 50 3.66 11.12 -21.69
N VAL A 51 2.45 10.60 -21.92
CA VAL A 51 1.56 10.11 -20.87
C VAL A 51 2.18 8.93 -20.13
N MET A 52 2.75 7.96 -20.85
CA MET A 52 3.35 6.77 -20.25
C MET A 52 4.62 7.11 -19.46
N GLU A 53 5.49 7.96 -19.98
CA GLU A 53 6.67 8.43 -19.25
C GLU A 53 6.29 9.27 -18.02
N SER A 54 5.28 10.12 -18.11
CA SER A 54 4.80 10.88 -16.97
C SER A 54 4.26 9.96 -15.85
N ALA A 55 3.47 8.95 -16.21
CA ALA A 55 2.98 7.96 -15.24
C ALA A 55 4.14 7.20 -14.57
N PHE A 56 5.12 6.77 -15.35
CA PHE A 56 6.31 6.10 -14.85
C PHE A 56 7.10 6.98 -13.88
N HIS A 57 7.37 8.22 -14.22
CA HIS A 57 8.09 9.15 -13.35
C HIS A 57 7.31 9.46 -12.06
N THR A 58 5.98 9.60 -12.15
CA THR A 58 5.12 9.79 -10.98
C THR A 58 5.19 8.58 -10.05
N GLN A 59 5.09 7.37 -10.57
CA GLN A 59 5.24 6.14 -9.79
C GLN A 59 6.60 6.11 -9.07
N GLN A 60 7.70 6.44 -9.76
CA GLN A 60 9.03 6.48 -9.17
C GLN A 60 9.16 7.55 -8.07
N TRP A 61 8.54 8.70 -8.29
CA TRP A 61 8.55 9.77 -7.29
C TRP A 61 7.78 9.34 -6.03
N VAL A 62 6.58 8.79 -6.18
CA VAL A 62 5.77 8.29 -5.05
C VAL A 62 6.54 7.20 -4.28
N GLN A 63 7.09 6.21 -4.97
CA GLN A 63 7.86 5.13 -4.36
C GLN A 63 9.03 5.62 -3.51
N ARG A 64 9.73 6.68 -3.96
CA ARG A 64 10.89 7.26 -3.25
C ARG A 64 10.52 8.17 -2.09
N THR A 65 9.31 8.72 -2.09
CA THR A 65 8.91 9.78 -1.14
C THR A 65 7.87 9.31 -0.13
N HIS A 66 7.22 8.17 -0.36
CA HIS A 66 6.10 7.70 0.45
C HIS A 66 6.48 7.53 1.92
N ASP A 67 7.51 6.74 2.22
CA ASP A 67 7.91 6.45 3.60
C ASP A 67 8.32 7.73 4.35
N ARG A 68 9.04 8.62 3.66
CA ARG A 68 9.41 9.91 4.21
C ARG A 68 8.18 10.79 4.46
N ALA A 69 7.19 10.79 3.59
CA ALA A 69 5.96 11.52 3.80
C ALA A 69 5.17 10.99 5.00
N LEU A 70 5.14 9.67 5.20
CA LEU A 70 4.50 9.07 6.37
C LEU A 70 5.19 9.48 7.69
N THR A 71 6.51 9.53 7.71
CA THR A 71 7.28 9.86 8.93
C THR A 71 7.40 11.35 9.16
N GLU A 72 7.80 12.15 8.15
CA GLU A 72 8.14 13.55 8.30
C GLU A 72 6.93 14.51 8.14
N THR A 73 5.85 14.07 7.49
CA THR A 73 4.65 14.91 7.29
C THR A 73 3.49 14.41 8.14
N VAL A 74 3.17 13.12 8.06
CA VAL A 74 2.06 12.53 8.80
C VAL A 74 2.43 12.32 10.28
N GLY A 75 3.63 11.87 10.57
CA GLY A 75 4.10 11.58 11.93
C GLY A 75 3.84 10.14 12.37
N LEU A 76 3.93 9.16 11.44
CA LEU A 76 3.76 7.74 11.75
C LEU A 76 5.00 7.19 12.50
N MET A 77 5.21 7.69 13.71
CA MET A 77 6.29 7.32 14.62
C MET A 77 5.79 7.37 16.07
N ASP A 78 6.42 6.65 16.97
CA ASP A 78 6.13 6.69 18.40
C ASP A 78 7.33 7.25 19.19
N PRO A 79 7.21 8.46 19.76
CA PRO A 79 6.13 9.44 19.60
C PRO A 79 6.17 10.14 18.23
N PRO A 80 5.04 10.71 17.75
CA PRO A 80 5.01 11.53 16.54
C PRO A 80 5.94 12.74 16.67
N PRO A 81 6.79 13.03 15.67
CA PRO A 81 7.70 14.17 15.69
C PRO A 81 6.95 15.51 15.70
N GLU A 82 7.53 16.50 16.39
CA GLU A 82 7.04 17.88 16.41
C GLU A 82 6.87 18.44 14.98
N GLY A 83 5.75 19.13 14.74
CA GLY A 83 5.42 19.71 13.44
C GLY A 83 4.80 18.72 12.45
N THR A 84 4.59 17.46 12.82
CA THR A 84 3.83 16.49 12.01
C THR A 84 2.34 16.56 12.33
N ILE A 85 1.50 16.09 11.41
CA ILE A 85 0.04 16.16 11.56
C ILE A 85 -0.44 15.41 12.81
N PHE A 86 0.07 14.20 13.07
CA PHE A 86 -0.29 13.42 14.24
C PHE A 86 0.16 14.08 15.55
N HIS A 87 1.30 14.77 15.54
CA HIS A 87 1.75 15.54 16.70
C HIS A 87 0.82 16.73 16.97
N GLU A 88 0.51 17.53 15.94
CA GLU A 88 -0.34 18.73 16.08
C GLU A 88 -1.79 18.38 16.48
N ASP A 89 -2.32 17.25 16.01
CA ASP A 89 -3.65 16.76 16.34
C ASP A 89 -3.67 15.82 17.57
N GLU A 90 -2.56 15.74 18.33
CA GLU A 90 -2.40 14.95 19.55
C GLU A 90 -2.75 13.46 19.38
N VAL A 91 -2.54 12.91 18.18
CA VAL A 91 -2.78 11.49 17.89
C VAL A 91 -1.63 10.65 18.44
N ARG A 92 -1.93 9.77 19.37
CA ARG A 92 -0.96 8.79 19.86
C ARG A 92 -0.77 7.67 18.82
N VAL A 93 0.47 7.45 18.40
CA VAL A 93 0.82 6.35 17.49
C VAL A 93 1.38 5.17 18.30
N ASN A 94 0.88 3.98 18.04
CA ASN A 94 1.38 2.74 18.64
C ASN A 94 2.01 1.89 17.54
N ILE A 95 3.32 1.68 17.63
CA ILE A 95 4.08 0.81 16.73
C ILE A 95 4.18 -0.56 17.38
N LEU A 96 3.66 -1.59 16.73
CA LEU A 96 3.67 -2.95 17.25
C LEU A 96 5.04 -3.61 17.03
N THR A 97 5.43 -4.44 17.99
CA THR A 97 6.53 -5.38 17.84
C THR A 97 6.17 -6.51 16.87
N ASP A 98 7.16 -7.20 16.34
CA ASP A 98 6.94 -8.34 15.42
C ASP A 98 6.09 -9.44 16.09
N ALA A 99 6.24 -9.67 17.40
CA ALA A 99 5.43 -10.64 18.14
C ALA A 99 3.96 -10.21 18.19
N GLU A 100 3.67 -8.94 18.47
CA GLU A 100 2.30 -8.42 18.49
C GLU A 100 1.69 -8.43 17.08
N LYS A 101 2.44 -8.07 16.04
CA LYS A 101 2.00 -8.20 14.65
C LYS A 101 1.67 -9.65 14.30
N GLN A 102 2.48 -10.61 14.75
CA GLN A 102 2.24 -12.04 14.52
C GLN A 102 0.93 -12.52 15.16
N GLU A 103 0.58 -12.04 16.36
CA GLU A 103 -0.72 -12.37 16.98
C GLU A 103 -1.92 -11.91 16.11
N TRP A 104 -1.80 -10.77 15.43
CA TRP A 104 -2.84 -10.31 14.49
C TRP A 104 -2.89 -11.20 13.25
N VAL A 105 -1.74 -11.54 12.67
CA VAL A 105 -1.64 -12.46 11.52
C VAL A 105 -2.29 -13.80 11.86
N ASP A 106 -1.98 -14.38 13.02
CA ASP A 106 -2.52 -15.67 13.45
C ASP A 106 -4.06 -15.64 13.63
N ARG A 107 -4.61 -14.47 13.94
CA ARG A 107 -6.07 -14.29 14.10
C ARG A 107 -6.81 -13.96 12.80
N CYS A 108 -6.12 -13.43 11.79
CA CYS A 108 -6.75 -12.85 10.59
C CYS A 108 -6.30 -13.50 9.30
N SER A 109 -5.27 -14.36 9.29
CA SER A 109 -4.70 -14.84 8.02
C SER A 109 -5.59 -15.91 7.34
N PRO A 110 -5.56 -15.95 6.00
CA PRO A 110 -6.22 -17.03 5.25
C PRO A 110 -5.66 -18.42 5.52
N GLU A 111 -4.44 -18.54 6.04
CA GLU A 111 -3.85 -19.82 6.45
C GLU A 111 -4.50 -20.38 7.72
N THR A 112 -4.80 -19.50 8.66
CA THR A 112 -5.43 -19.88 9.95
C THR A 112 -6.94 -19.98 9.87
N HIS A 113 -7.57 -19.19 8.97
CA HIS A 113 -9.00 -19.11 8.78
C HIS A 113 -9.42 -19.25 7.31
N PRO A 114 -9.05 -20.35 6.62
CA PRO A 114 -9.27 -20.49 5.18
C PRO A 114 -10.74 -20.36 4.77
N ALA A 115 -11.67 -20.86 5.57
CA ALA A 115 -13.09 -20.78 5.27
C ALA A 115 -13.64 -19.35 5.18
N ALA A 116 -13.03 -18.38 5.88
CA ALA A 116 -13.45 -16.98 5.83
C ALA A 116 -13.10 -16.31 4.50
N TYR A 117 -12.18 -16.90 3.73
CA TYR A 117 -11.64 -16.33 2.47
C TYR A 117 -11.98 -17.17 1.23
N GLU A 118 -12.65 -18.32 1.41
CA GLU A 118 -12.90 -19.29 0.33
C GLU A 118 -13.67 -18.64 -0.83
N GLU A 119 -14.77 -17.95 -0.57
CA GLU A 119 -15.59 -17.30 -1.60
C GLU A 119 -14.79 -16.27 -2.41
N GLN A 120 -13.96 -15.45 -1.76
CA GLN A 120 -13.14 -14.46 -2.42
C GLN A 120 -12.06 -15.11 -3.28
N ARG A 121 -11.42 -16.16 -2.78
CA ARG A 121 -10.40 -16.92 -3.51
C ARG A 121 -10.98 -17.60 -4.76
N GLU A 122 -12.13 -18.26 -4.63
CA GLU A 122 -12.83 -18.87 -5.76
C GLU A 122 -13.24 -17.82 -6.81
N ARG A 123 -13.79 -16.69 -6.36
CA ARG A 123 -14.14 -15.58 -7.25
C ARG A 123 -12.94 -15.05 -8.03
N ILE A 124 -11.80 -14.83 -7.36
CA ILE A 124 -10.56 -14.38 -8.00
C ILE A 124 -10.05 -15.44 -8.96
N ALA A 125 -10.00 -16.71 -8.56
CA ALA A 125 -9.56 -17.81 -9.41
C ALA A 125 -10.43 -17.95 -10.68
N SER A 126 -11.74 -17.69 -10.59
CA SER A 126 -12.64 -17.73 -11.75
C SER A 126 -12.34 -16.63 -12.80
N ILE A 127 -11.72 -15.52 -12.38
CA ILE A 127 -11.30 -14.42 -13.27
C ILE A 127 -9.86 -14.66 -13.78
N ALA A 128 -9.06 -15.36 -13.01
CA ALA A 128 -7.64 -15.62 -13.26
C ALA A 128 -7.38 -17.02 -13.84
N ASP A 129 -8.27 -17.54 -14.66
CA ASP A 129 -8.15 -18.84 -15.33
C ASP A 129 -7.82 -20.02 -14.39
N GLY A 130 -8.37 -19.98 -13.16
CA GLY A 130 -8.16 -21.01 -12.16
C GLY A 130 -6.90 -20.85 -11.30
N VAL A 131 -6.13 -19.80 -11.51
CA VAL A 131 -4.94 -19.51 -10.68
C VAL A 131 -5.32 -19.07 -9.28
N ASP A 132 -4.70 -19.64 -8.25
CA ASP A 132 -4.78 -19.13 -6.88
C ASP A 132 -3.88 -17.90 -6.72
N VAL A 133 -4.40 -16.74 -7.13
CA VAL A 133 -3.66 -15.47 -7.14
C VAL A 133 -3.15 -15.09 -5.75
N TYR A 134 -3.91 -15.42 -4.69
CA TYR A 134 -3.44 -15.18 -3.31
C TYR A 134 -2.14 -15.94 -3.04
N ARG A 135 -2.11 -17.23 -3.40
CA ARG A 135 -0.94 -18.08 -3.18
C ARG A 135 0.26 -17.61 -3.98
N GLU A 136 0.04 -17.28 -5.25
CA GLU A 136 1.09 -16.75 -6.13
C GLU A 136 1.71 -15.45 -5.57
N ILE A 137 0.88 -14.49 -5.14
CA ILE A 137 1.37 -13.24 -4.55
C ILE A 137 2.12 -13.52 -3.25
N TYR A 138 1.62 -14.41 -2.40
CA TYR A 138 2.22 -14.73 -1.12
C TYR A 138 3.58 -15.42 -1.27
N ASP A 139 3.67 -16.36 -2.20
CA ASP A 139 4.92 -17.06 -2.49
C ASP A 139 5.96 -16.11 -3.11
N LEU A 140 5.56 -15.24 -4.05
CA LEU A 140 6.43 -14.19 -4.61
C LEU A 140 6.91 -13.20 -3.54
N ALA A 141 6.02 -12.78 -2.64
CA ALA A 141 6.39 -11.85 -1.56
C ALA A 141 7.45 -12.43 -0.62
N ARG A 142 7.49 -13.75 -0.43
CA ARG A 142 8.51 -14.43 0.38
C ARG A 142 9.89 -14.47 -0.28
N GLU A 143 9.96 -14.35 -1.59
CA GLU A 143 11.20 -14.29 -2.35
C GLU A 143 11.87 -12.92 -2.29
N ILE A 144 11.11 -11.88 -1.91
CA ILE A 144 11.63 -10.51 -1.78
C ILE A 144 12.46 -10.41 -0.50
N PRO A 145 13.72 -9.96 -0.58
CA PRO A 145 14.55 -9.72 0.59
C PRO A 145 13.85 -8.75 1.56
N LYS A 146 13.82 -9.07 2.86
CA LYS A 146 13.15 -8.25 3.88
C LYS A 146 13.79 -6.87 4.08
N ASP A 147 15.04 -6.73 3.70
CA ASP A 147 15.85 -5.51 3.76
C ASP A 147 15.87 -4.73 2.44
N LEU A 148 15.12 -5.20 1.42
CA LEU A 148 15.01 -4.49 0.16
C LEU A 148 14.24 -3.19 0.36
N ALA A 149 14.93 -2.07 0.25
CA ALA A 149 14.27 -0.78 0.27
C ALA A 149 13.54 -0.50 -1.07
N ALA A 150 12.38 0.14 -1.00
CA ALA A 150 11.62 0.50 -2.19
C ALA A 150 12.42 1.30 -3.22
N ILE A 151 13.39 2.10 -2.76
CA ILE A 151 14.28 2.89 -3.62
C ILE A 151 15.25 2.01 -4.44
N ASP A 152 15.54 0.79 -4.00
CA ASP A 152 16.46 -0.14 -4.67
C ASP A 152 15.77 -0.98 -5.75
N VAL A 153 14.44 -0.93 -5.83
CA VAL A 153 13.68 -1.60 -6.88
C VAL A 153 13.92 -0.91 -8.22
N VAL A 154 14.45 -1.68 -9.19
CA VAL A 154 14.72 -1.15 -10.53
C VAL A 154 13.42 -1.14 -11.33
N PRO A 155 12.92 0.05 -11.70
CA PRO A 155 11.67 0.17 -12.43
C PRO A 155 11.85 -0.25 -13.89
N GLN A 156 10.82 -0.85 -14.47
CA GLN A 156 10.80 -1.28 -15.86
C GLN A 156 9.75 -0.50 -16.67
N ARG A 157 10.13 -0.15 -17.89
CA ARG A 157 9.22 0.45 -18.88
C ARG A 157 8.56 -0.66 -19.70
N TRP A 158 7.55 -1.28 -19.16
CA TRP A 158 6.88 -2.44 -19.75
C TRP A 158 6.14 -2.16 -21.08
N TRP A 159 6.03 -0.89 -21.49
CA TRP A 159 5.42 -0.48 -22.77
C TRP A 159 6.44 -0.24 -23.89
N LYS A 160 7.74 -0.35 -23.62
CA LYS A 160 8.85 -0.21 -24.59
C LYS A 160 9.35 -1.55 -25.10
#